data_e13a6ee5021a29d8804cc1f36a2a9ff1
#
_entry.id   e13a6ee5021a29d8804cc1f36a2a9ff1
#
_cell.length_a   1.000
_cell.length_b   1.000
_cell.length_c   1.000
_cell.angle_alpha   90.00
_cell.angle_beta   90.00
_cell.angle_gamma   90.00
#
_symmetry.space_group_name_H-M   'P 1'
#
loop_
_entity.id
_entity.type
_entity.pdbx_description
1 polymer ?
#
loop_
_entity_poly.entity_id
_entity_poly.type
_entity_poly.pdbx_seq_one_letter_code
_entity_poly.pdbx_strand_id
1 'polypeptide(L)'
;FLSALVYLYKNMETMPDDGYWKNKKMEEVKELVQNCSGLFMDATTNTQYAVPGDSLKINLVVNNRSGANVLSADAHVNDDYIIFDQLKKNINSTKTYGMVVRHNTRPTQPYWLENTMDKGSFNVTDQQQIGKGETDPFSVVFSMLIEGREFKFTKPVRYKFTDPVKGELYQPVTILPLAEVNYSSNVFLAINNKPVEIGTHVKSNLPVASTFTVTKQTSLKVKNAANPFTFKSSTDNKVNNESSVFSFNGVEGDYVEEIKLQASDGAGVFQQYKKNIEYDHIPSIVYFHEATAKLSKIDLKTEGNY
;
A
#
# COMPACT_ATOMS: atom_id res chain seq x y z
N PHE A 1 18.34 11.27 -35.63
CA PHE A 1 17.38 12.01 -34.80
C PHE A 1 17.73 11.87 -33.30
N LEU A 2 18.05 10.66 -32.82
CA LEU A 2 18.41 10.40 -31.41
C LEU A 2 19.61 11.25 -30.96
N SER A 3 20.70 11.26 -31.72
CA SER A 3 21.91 12.05 -31.40
C SER A 3 21.63 13.55 -31.27
N ALA A 4 20.67 14.07 -32.05
CA ALA A 4 20.25 15.48 -31.98
C ALA A 4 19.48 15.75 -30.63
N LEU A 5 18.64 14.82 -30.19
CA LEU A 5 17.94 14.92 -28.89
C LEU A 5 18.93 14.86 -27.73
N VAL A 6 19.90 13.95 -27.79
CA VAL A 6 20.95 13.84 -26.75
C VAL A 6 21.79 15.13 -26.71
N TYR A 7 22.12 15.70 -27.86
CA TYR A 7 22.83 16.99 -27.94
C TYR A 7 21.99 18.14 -27.37
N LEU A 8 20.68 18.18 -27.70
CA LEU A 8 19.74 19.17 -27.13
C LEU A 8 19.68 19.05 -25.61
N TYR A 9 19.51 17.85 -25.08
CA TYR A 9 19.47 17.60 -23.62
C TYR A 9 20.73 18.13 -22.94
N LYS A 10 21.92 17.81 -23.49
CA LYS A 10 23.20 18.26 -22.97
C LYS A 10 23.31 19.79 -22.95
N ASN A 11 22.83 20.48 -24.00
CA ASN A 11 22.83 21.94 -24.03
C ASN A 11 21.89 22.54 -23.01
N MET A 12 20.70 21.93 -22.80
CA MET A 12 19.74 22.39 -21.79
C MET A 12 20.30 22.26 -20.36
N GLU A 13 21.15 21.29 -20.07
CA GLU A 13 21.80 21.17 -18.76
C GLU A 13 22.68 22.40 -18.45
N THR A 14 23.35 22.95 -19.44
CA THR A 14 24.26 24.11 -19.29
C THR A 14 23.54 25.45 -19.27
N MET A 15 22.24 25.49 -19.60
CA MET A 15 21.47 26.74 -19.54
C MET A 15 21.30 27.17 -18.07
N PRO A 16 21.20 28.49 -17.81
CA PRO A 16 20.84 28.99 -16.50
C PRO A 16 19.55 28.32 -16.00
N ASP A 17 19.50 28.06 -14.68
CA ASP A 17 18.30 27.48 -14.08
C ASP A 17 17.21 28.56 -14.02
N ASP A 18 16.13 28.36 -14.76
CA ASP A 18 14.93 29.18 -14.75
C ASP A 18 13.82 28.52 -13.88
N GLY A 19 14.18 27.43 -13.14
CA GLY A 19 13.31 26.69 -12.24
C GLY A 19 12.40 25.71 -12.98
N TYR A 20 11.10 25.91 -12.87
CA TYR A 20 10.08 24.93 -13.30
C TYR A 20 10.16 24.56 -14.79
N TRP A 21 10.30 25.53 -15.69
CA TRP A 21 10.23 25.28 -17.13
C TRP A 21 11.41 24.50 -17.68
N LYS A 22 12.62 24.81 -17.22
CA LYS A 22 13.82 24.04 -17.61
C LYS A 22 13.65 22.57 -17.21
N ASN A 23 13.33 22.31 -15.96
CA ASN A 23 13.16 20.94 -15.44
C ASN A 23 12.07 20.20 -16.22
N LYS A 24 10.92 20.81 -16.44
CA LYS A 24 9.83 20.23 -17.23
C LYS A 24 10.26 19.87 -18.65
N LYS A 25 10.95 20.79 -19.36
CA LYS A 25 11.40 20.56 -20.73
C LYS A 25 12.51 19.51 -20.81
N MET A 26 13.38 19.44 -19.81
CA MET A 26 14.38 18.38 -19.72
C MET A 26 13.76 17.00 -19.56
N GLU A 27 12.71 16.86 -18.72
CA GLU A 27 11.97 15.60 -18.62
C GLU A 27 11.28 15.21 -19.94
N GLU A 28 10.64 16.16 -20.63
CA GLU A 28 10.03 15.93 -21.95
C GLU A 28 11.07 15.45 -22.98
N VAL A 29 12.25 16.06 -23.04
CA VAL A 29 13.34 15.65 -23.95
C VAL A 29 13.87 14.26 -23.54
N LYS A 30 13.99 13.98 -22.25
CA LYS A 30 14.39 12.67 -21.74
C LYS A 30 13.41 11.58 -22.17
N GLU A 31 12.11 11.81 -22.10
CA GLU A 31 11.09 10.90 -22.60
C GLU A 31 11.21 10.69 -24.13
N LEU A 32 11.46 11.76 -24.88
CA LEU A 32 11.71 11.64 -26.32
C LEU A 32 12.96 10.81 -26.62
N VAL A 33 14.04 10.97 -25.85
CA VAL A 33 15.25 10.12 -25.97
C VAL A 33 14.90 8.66 -25.72
N GLN A 34 14.13 8.33 -24.67
CA GLN A 34 13.68 6.97 -24.42
C GLN A 34 12.88 6.41 -25.59
N ASN A 35 11.91 7.15 -26.08
CA ASN A 35 11.02 6.71 -27.16
C ASN A 35 11.77 6.54 -28.49
N CYS A 36 12.61 7.50 -28.87
CA CYS A 36 13.40 7.46 -30.12
C CYS A 36 14.51 6.39 -30.09
N SER A 37 15.07 6.09 -28.92
CA SER A 37 16.00 4.96 -28.76
C SER A 37 15.31 3.60 -28.80
N GLY A 38 13.98 3.55 -28.69
CA GLY A 38 13.22 2.30 -28.63
C GLY A 38 13.52 1.49 -27.37
N LEU A 39 13.92 2.14 -26.29
CA LEU A 39 14.20 1.49 -25.02
C LEU A 39 12.90 1.20 -24.28
N PHE A 40 12.71 -0.07 -23.98
CA PHE A 40 11.67 -0.55 -23.08
C PHE A 40 12.29 -0.98 -21.75
N MET A 41 11.73 -0.50 -20.66
CA MET A 41 12.15 -0.81 -19.29
C MET A 41 10.91 -1.10 -18.46
N ASP A 42 10.95 -2.21 -17.70
CA ASP A 42 9.84 -2.64 -16.87
C ASP A 42 10.37 -3.22 -15.55
N ALA A 43 9.65 -2.96 -14.46
CA ALA A 43 9.93 -3.47 -13.13
C ALA A 43 8.65 -4.07 -12.55
N THR A 44 8.59 -5.39 -12.47
CA THR A 44 7.37 -6.10 -12.09
C THR A 44 7.59 -7.10 -10.97
N THR A 45 6.52 -7.44 -10.27
CA THR A 45 6.48 -8.52 -9.29
C THR A 45 5.26 -9.41 -9.52
N ASN A 46 5.34 -10.67 -9.09
CA ASN A 46 4.22 -11.62 -9.13
C ASN A 46 3.37 -11.56 -7.84
N THR A 47 3.73 -10.67 -6.90
CA THR A 47 3.08 -10.56 -5.59
C THR A 47 2.37 -9.22 -5.49
N GLN A 48 1.05 -9.25 -5.31
CA GLN A 48 0.24 -8.05 -5.15
C GLN A 48 0.48 -7.36 -3.80
N TYR A 49 0.77 -8.15 -2.76
CA TYR A 49 0.90 -7.67 -1.38
C TYR A 49 2.33 -7.84 -0.88
N ALA A 50 2.84 -6.82 -0.21
CA ALA A 50 4.13 -6.85 0.48
C ALA A 50 3.94 -6.55 1.97
N VAL A 51 4.78 -7.11 2.82
CA VAL A 51 4.73 -6.92 4.27
C VAL A 51 6.09 -6.39 4.75
N PRO A 52 6.13 -5.39 5.65
CA PRO A 52 7.39 -4.92 6.24
C PRO A 52 8.19 -6.07 6.85
N GLY A 53 9.49 -6.13 6.53
CA GLY A 53 10.40 -7.19 6.97
C GLY A 53 10.45 -8.42 6.06
N ASP A 54 9.55 -8.56 5.10
CA ASP A 54 9.56 -9.65 4.12
C ASP A 54 10.30 -9.24 2.83
N SER A 55 10.56 -10.19 1.96
CA SER A 55 11.25 -10.00 0.70
C SER A 55 10.29 -9.97 -0.47
N LEU A 56 10.41 -8.93 -1.31
CA LEU A 56 9.67 -8.77 -2.55
C LEU A 56 10.58 -9.10 -3.75
N LYS A 57 10.20 -10.10 -4.53
CA LYS A 57 10.93 -10.47 -5.75
C LYS A 57 10.52 -9.54 -6.89
N ILE A 58 11.51 -8.81 -7.44
CA ILE A 58 11.32 -7.88 -8.55
C ILE A 58 11.94 -8.46 -9.81
N ASN A 59 11.18 -8.51 -10.89
CA ASN A 59 11.65 -8.85 -12.22
C ASN A 59 11.92 -7.55 -12.99
N LEU A 60 13.16 -7.38 -13.44
CA LEU A 60 13.64 -6.23 -14.19
C LEU A 60 13.84 -6.64 -15.65
N VAL A 61 13.24 -5.91 -16.57
CA VAL A 61 13.35 -6.18 -18.00
C VAL A 61 13.83 -4.93 -18.71
N VAL A 62 14.85 -5.08 -19.55
CA VAL A 62 15.31 -4.04 -20.46
C VAL A 62 15.35 -4.61 -21.87
N ASN A 63 14.82 -3.86 -22.85
CA ASN A 63 14.89 -4.20 -24.27
C ASN A 63 15.28 -2.99 -25.09
N ASN A 64 16.31 -3.13 -25.92
CA ASN A 64 16.74 -2.15 -26.91
C ASN A 64 16.13 -2.49 -28.28
N ARG A 65 14.85 -2.12 -28.48
CA ARG A 65 14.06 -2.52 -29.65
C ARG A 65 14.65 -1.99 -30.97
N SER A 66 15.12 -0.74 -30.99
CA SER A 66 15.65 -0.13 -32.20
C SER A 66 17.11 -0.50 -32.48
N GLY A 67 17.85 -0.97 -31.49
CA GLY A 67 19.30 -1.18 -31.56
C GLY A 67 20.07 0.15 -31.46
N ALA A 68 19.57 1.11 -30.67
CA ALA A 68 20.28 2.34 -30.39
C ALA A 68 21.62 2.06 -29.70
N ASN A 69 22.57 2.99 -29.84
CA ASN A 69 23.88 2.90 -29.21
C ASN A 69 23.77 3.09 -27.69
N VAL A 70 23.57 2.01 -26.96
CA VAL A 70 23.53 1.95 -25.50
C VAL A 70 24.78 1.23 -25.00
N LEU A 71 25.70 1.98 -24.41
CA LEU A 71 27.01 1.49 -23.99
C LEU A 71 26.96 0.74 -22.64
N SER A 72 26.09 1.14 -21.74
CA SER A 72 25.83 0.45 -20.47
C SER A 72 24.39 0.61 -20.05
N ALA A 73 23.91 -0.34 -19.27
CA ALA A 73 22.58 -0.35 -18.67
C ALA A 73 22.66 -0.96 -17.28
N ASP A 74 22.10 -0.31 -16.30
CA ASP A 74 21.95 -0.79 -14.95
C ASP A 74 20.61 -0.35 -14.34
N ALA A 75 20.21 -1.01 -13.25
CA ALA A 75 19.03 -0.67 -12.47
C ALA A 75 19.43 -0.48 -11.00
N HIS A 76 18.92 0.56 -10.40
CA HIS A 76 19.11 0.86 -8.98
C HIS A 76 17.82 0.53 -8.22
N VAL A 77 17.93 -0.34 -7.24
CA VAL A 77 16.85 -0.70 -6.33
C VAL A 77 17.35 -0.50 -4.91
N ASN A 78 16.79 0.45 -4.17
CA ASN A 78 17.34 0.93 -2.90
C ASN A 78 18.80 1.38 -3.07
N ASP A 79 19.73 0.70 -2.40
CA ASP A 79 21.18 1.00 -2.42
C ASP A 79 21.96 0.05 -3.33
N ASP A 80 21.29 -0.90 -4.01
CA ASP A 80 21.92 -1.92 -4.84
C ASP A 80 21.87 -1.57 -6.33
N TYR A 81 22.90 -2.01 -7.04
CA TYR A 81 23.08 -1.85 -8.49
C TYR A 81 22.98 -3.20 -9.17
N ILE A 82 22.08 -3.34 -10.13
CA ILE A 82 21.89 -4.53 -10.94
C ILE A 82 22.34 -4.23 -12.37
N ILE A 83 23.51 -4.76 -12.76
CA ILE A 83 24.11 -4.49 -14.07
C ILE A 83 23.51 -5.44 -15.09
N PHE A 84 23.11 -4.89 -16.25
CA PHE A 84 22.70 -5.67 -17.42
C PHE A 84 23.90 -5.92 -18.33
N ASP A 85 23.90 -7.08 -18.96
CA ASP A 85 24.86 -7.37 -20.02
C ASP A 85 24.60 -6.46 -21.23
N GLN A 86 25.53 -6.46 -22.22
CA GLN A 86 25.35 -5.66 -23.44
C GLN A 86 23.99 -5.94 -24.09
N LEU A 87 23.21 -4.89 -24.28
CA LEU A 87 21.87 -5.00 -24.84
C LEU A 87 21.91 -5.32 -26.32
N LYS A 88 21.39 -6.49 -26.68
CA LYS A 88 21.21 -6.88 -28.09
C LYS A 88 19.92 -6.31 -28.63
N LYS A 89 19.92 -5.94 -29.92
CA LYS A 89 18.73 -5.38 -30.58
C LYS A 89 17.53 -6.31 -30.47
N ASN A 90 16.43 -5.80 -29.95
CA ASN A 90 15.13 -6.46 -29.82
C ASN A 90 15.15 -7.80 -29.04
N ILE A 91 16.10 -7.94 -28.11
CA ILE A 91 16.18 -9.08 -27.19
C ILE A 91 15.97 -8.56 -25.76
N ASN A 92 15.07 -9.22 -25.02
CA ASN A 92 14.87 -8.92 -23.61
C ASN A 92 16.11 -9.33 -22.80
N SER A 93 16.68 -8.39 -22.07
CA SER A 93 17.63 -8.66 -20.99
C SER A 93 16.87 -8.62 -19.66
N THR A 94 16.84 -9.73 -18.94
CA THR A 94 16.04 -9.91 -17.73
C THR A 94 16.93 -10.20 -16.54
N LYS A 95 16.71 -9.52 -15.45
CA LYS A 95 17.36 -9.78 -14.14
C LYS A 95 16.27 -9.90 -13.07
N THR A 96 16.56 -10.65 -12.03
CA THR A 96 15.68 -10.76 -10.87
C THR A 96 16.41 -10.28 -9.63
N TYR A 97 15.73 -9.51 -8.81
CA TYR A 97 16.27 -8.95 -7.58
C TYR A 97 15.31 -9.20 -6.40
N GLY A 98 15.84 -9.59 -5.25
CA GLY A 98 15.07 -9.71 -4.00
C GLY A 98 15.22 -8.46 -3.15
N MET A 99 14.19 -7.64 -3.09
CA MET A 99 14.17 -6.44 -2.28
C MET A 99 13.57 -6.75 -0.91
N VAL A 100 14.27 -6.40 0.18
CA VAL A 100 13.67 -6.45 1.52
C VAL A 100 12.82 -5.20 1.74
N VAL A 101 11.56 -5.40 2.12
CA VAL A 101 10.66 -4.32 2.50
C VAL A 101 11.08 -3.80 3.87
N ARG A 102 11.42 -2.52 3.97
CA ARG A 102 11.92 -1.93 5.22
C ARG A 102 10.88 -2.05 6.34
N HIS A 103 11.31 -2.38 7.56
CA HIS A 103 10.41 -2.56 8.71
C HIS A 103 9.57 -1.33 9.07
N ASN A 104 10.06 -0.13 8.79
CA ASN A 104 9.35 1.13 9.02
C ASN A 104 8.48 1.59 7.85
N THR A 105 8.29 0.75 6.83
CA THR A 105 7.43 1.07 5.69
C THR A 105 5.98 1.08 6.15
N ARG A 106 5.27 2.16 5.87
CA ARG A 106 3.86 2.31 6.23
C ARG A 106 2.96 1.52 5.27
N PRO A 107 1.81 1.02 5.73
CA PRO A 107 0.78 0.48 4.84
C PRO A 107 0.40 1.49 3.76
N THR A 108 0.17 0.99 2.54
CA THR A 108 -0.20 1.85 1.41
C THR A 108 -1.62 2.36 1.60
N GLN A 109 -1.78 3.69 1.58
CA GLN A 109 -3.10 4.33 1.59
C GLN A 109 -3.24 5.23 0.36
N PRO A 110 -4.44 5.40 -0.19
CA PRO A 110 -4.74 6.51 -1.07
C PRO A 110 -4.41 7.84 -0.38
N TYR A 111 -3.79 8.78 -1.09
CA TYR A 111 -3.29 10.03 -0.49
C TYR A 111 -4.36 10.82 0.27
N TRP A 112 -5.62 10.72 -0.13
CA TRP A 112 -6.76 11.38 0.52
C TRP A 112 -7.25 10.67 1.78
N LEU A 113 -6.78 9.43 2.04
CA LEU A 113 -7.09 8.63 3.24
C LEU A 113 -5.88 8.45 4.18
N GLU A 114 -4.74 9.07 3.88
CA GLU A 114 -3.54 9.01 4.75
C GLU A 114 -3.76 9.70 6.09
N ASN A 115 -4.55 10.77 6.09
CA ASN A 115 -4.90 11.52 7.29
C ASN A 115 -6.39 11.40 7.57
N THR A 116 -6.77 11.57 8.83
CA THR A 116 -8.17 11.61 9.26
C THR A 116 -8.91 12.74 8.54
N MET A 117 -10.07 12.42 7.98
CA MET A 117 -10.94 13.39 7.32
C MET A 117 -11.57 14.34 8.33
N ASP A 118 -11.51 15.62 8.05
CA ASP A 118 -12.29 16.63 8.78
C ASP A 118 -13.76 16.64 8.32
N LYS A 119 -14.61 17.44 8.98
CA LYS A 119 -16.04 17.52 8.64
C LYS A 119 -16.26 17.91 7.17
N GLY A 120 -16.36 16.93 6.30
CA GLY A 120 -16.67 17.12 4.89
C GLY A 120 -15.48 17.44 3.98
N SER A 121 -14.23 17.38 4.47
CA SER A 121 -13.04 17.59 3.65
C SER A 121 -11.93 16.59 3.93
N PHE A 122 -11.19 16.23 2.88
CA PHE A 122 -9.97 15.42 3.01
C PHE A 122 -8.79 16.29 3.42
N ASN A 123 -7.97 15.79 4.33
CA ASN A 123 -6.75 16.46 4.78
C ASN A 123 -5.56 15.92 3.99
N VAL A 124 -5.19 16.61 2.90
CA VAL A 124 -4.11 16.22 2.00
C VAL A 124 -2.86 17.04 2.30
N THR A 125 -1.80 16.39 2.79
CA THR A 125 -0.54 17.03 3.15
C THR A 125 0.27 17.43 1.91
N ASP A 126 0.38 16.53 0.93
CA ASP A 126 1.12 16.78 -0.31
C ASP A 126 0.16 17.10 -1.46
N GLN A 127 0.04 18.39 -1.77
CA GLN A 127 -0.81 18.90 -2.86
C GLN A 127 -0.40 18.39 -4.25
N GLN A 128 0.82 17.92 -4.44
CA GLN A 128 1.29 17.37 -5.73
C GLN A 128 0.72 15.98 -6.03
N GLN A 129 0.12 15.34 -5.03
CA GLN A 129 -0.56 14.05 -5.20
C GLN A 129 -1.99 14.18 -5.71
N ILE A 130 -2.58 15.37 -5.63
CA ILE A 130 -3.97 15.60 -6.06
C ILE A 130 -4.13 15.21 -7.54
N GLY A 131 -5.09 14.34 -7.79
CA GLY A 131 -5.37 13.80 -9.14
C GLY A 131 -4.60 12.53 -9.51
N LYS A 132 -3.66 12.06 -8.69
CA LYS A 132 -3.02 10.75 -8.90
C LYS A 132 -3.96 9.66 -8.35
N GLY A 133 -4.42 8.78 -9.25
CA GLY A 133 -5.34 7.70 -8.88
C GLY A 133 -4.68 6.54 -8.14
N GLU A 134 -3.37 6.38 -8.26
CA GLU A 134 -2.60 5.26 -7.72
C GLU A 134 -1.32 5.77 -7.03
N THR A 135 -0.91 5.07 -5.98
CA THR A 135 0.36 5.29 -5.29
C THR A 135 1.25 4.06 -5.46
N ASP A 136 2.41 4.24 -6.06
CA ASP A 136 3.41 3.18 -6.21
C ASP A 136 4.42 3.27 -5.07
N PRO A 137 4.44 2.32 -4.11
CA PRO A 137 5.31 2.38 -2.94
C PRO A 137 6.79 2.11 -3.27
N PHE A 138 7.05 1.48 -4.40
CA PHE A 138 8.41 1.11 -4.83
C PHE A 138 8.68 1.56 -6.25
N SER A 139 9.91 2.00 -6.49
CA SER A 139 10.38 2.36 -7.81
C SER A 139 11.79 1.85 -8.05
N VAL A 140 12.13 1.70 -9.33
CA VAL A 140 13.47 1.34 -9.82
C VAL A 140 13.95 2.47 -10.71
N VAL A 141 15.19 2.86 -10.55
CA VAL A 141 15.85 3.84 -11.44
C VAL A 141 16.74 3.06 -12.41
N PHE A 142 16.38 3.08 -13.68
CA PHE A 142 17.23 2.54 -14.74
C PHE A 142 18.18 3.60 -15.25
N SER A 143 19.49 3.34 -15.17
CA SER A 143 20.54 4.21 -15.73
C SER A 143 21.03 3.62 -17.04
N MET A 144 21.00 4.44 -18.09
CA MET A 144 21.37 4.04 -19.44
C MET A 144 22.37 5.04 -20.02
N LEU A 145 23.52 4.54 -20.50
CA LEU A 145 24.48 5.35 -21.22
C LEU A 145 24.15 5.34 -22.73
N ILE A 146 23.39 6.34 -23.19
CA ILE A 146 22.88 6.45 -24.56
C ILE A 146 23.70 7.50 -25.31
N GLU A 147 24.29 7.14 -26.46
CA GLU A 147 25.10 8.05 -27.27
C GLU A 147 26.17 8.81 -26.44
N GLY A 148 26.76 8.12 -25.45
CA GLY A 148 27.77 8.68 -24.55
C GLY A 148 27.24 9.64 -23.46
N ARG A 149 25.92 9.70 -23.23
CA ARG A 149 25.29 10.46 -22.14
C ARG A 149 24.47 9.53 -21.24
N GLU A 150 24.62 9.67 -19.92
CA GLU A 150 23.81 8.96 -18.94
C GLU A 150 22.40 9.57 -18.84
N PHE A 151 21.39 8.70 -18.89
CA PHE A 151 19.99 9.02 -18.64
C PHE A 151 19.44 8.11 -17.55
N LYS A 152 18.65 8.68 -16.64
CA LYS A 152 18.00 7.97 -15.53
C LYS A 152 16.49 7.98 -15.74
N PHE A 153 15.89 6.78 -15.79
CA PHE A 153 14.46 6.57 -15.99
C PHE A 153 13.88 5.88 -14.78
N THR A 154 12.99 6.55 -14.06
CA THR A 154 12.30 5.95 -12.91
C THR A 154 11.07 5.18 -13.39
N LYS A 155 10.97 3.92 -13.01
CA LYS A 155 9.81 3.06 -13.29
C LYS A 155 9.23 2.54 -11.97
N PRO A 156 7.90 2.55 -11.79
CA PRO A 156 7.27 1.95 -10.62
C PRO A 156 7.44 0.43 -10.66
N VAL A 157 7.53 -0.19 -9.47
CA VAL A 157 7.41 -1.65 -9.34
C VAL A 157 5.94 -1.99 -9.26
N ARG A 158 5.44 -2.75 -10.26
CA ARG A 158 4.03 -3.09 -10.35
C ARG A 158 3.78 -4.60 -10.26
N TYR A 159 2.71 -4.97 -9.59
CA TYR A 159 2.17 -6.33 -9.66
C TYR A 159 1.62 -6.58 -11.06
N LYS A 160 2.19 -7.58 -11.73
CA LYS A 160 1.80 -7.99 -13.08
C LYS A 160 1.11 -9.33 -13.02
N PHE A 161 -0.08 -9.41 -13.63
CA PHE A 161 -0.85 -10.66 -13.73
C PHE A 161 -1.57 -10.74 -15.08
N THR A 162 -2.03 -11.92 -15.43
CA THR A 162 -2.75 -12.14 -16.67
C THR A 162 -4.22 -12.44 -16.36
N ASP A 163 -5.10 -11.60 -16.88
CA ASP A 163 -6.53 -11.82 -16.88
C ASP A 163 -6.93 -12.58 -18.15
N PRO A 164 -7.76 -13.64 -18.08
CA PRO A 164 -8.13 -14.43 -19.25
C PRO A 164 -8.86 -13.63 -20.35
N VAL A 165 -9.53 -12.53 -20.01
CA VAL A 165 -10.31 -11.70 -20.93
C VAL A 165 -9.57 -10.43 -21.30
N LYS A 166 -8.97 -9.74 -20.31
CA LYS A 166 -8.35 -8.43 -20.47
C LYS A 166 -6.85 -8.50 -20.83
N GLY A 167 -6.24 -9.69 -20.75
CA GLY A 167 -4.81 -9.89 -21.02
C GLY A 167 -3.91 -9.49 -19.86
N GLU A 168 -2.71 -8.95 -20.14
CA GLU A 168 -1.77 -8.51 -19.10
C GLU A 168 -2.26 -7.25 -18.41
N LEU A 169 -2.34 -7.30 -17.09
CA LEU A 169 -2.75 -6.19 -16.25
C LEU A 169 -1.67 -5.85 -15.23
N TYR A 170 -1.62 -4.58 -14.86
CA TYR A 170 -0.68 -4.02 -13.91
C TYR A 170 -1.43 -3.29 -12.80
N GLN A 171 -1.03 -3.54 -11.56
CA GLN A 171 -1.57 -2.85 -10.38
C GLN A 171 -0.44 -2.40 -9.46
N PRO A 172 -0.60 -1.34 -8.67
CA PRO A 172 0.34 -0.99 -7.61
C PRO A 172 0.52 -2.14 -6.63
N VAL A 173 1.74 -2.32 -6.11
CA VAL A 173 1.97 -3.21 -4.97
C VAL A 173 1.36 -2.58 -3.73
N THR A 174 0.62 -3.34 -2.94
CA THR A 174 0.03 -2.86 -1.69
C THR A 174 0.85 -3.35 -0.51
N ILE A 175 1.29 -2.43 0.34
CA ILE A 175 1.97 -2.76 1.59
C ILE A 175 0.90 -2.98 2.67
N LEU A 176 0.89 -4.19 3.24
CA LEU A 176 -0.02 -4.57 4.33
C LEU A 176 0.59 -4.22 5.70
N PRO A 177 -0.22 -3.92 6.73
CA PRO A 177 0.26 -3.94 8.12
C PRO A 177 0.63 -5.37 8.52
N LEU A 178 1.45 -5.53 9.58
CA LEU A 178 1.84 -6.87 10.07
C LEU A 178 0.64 -7.67 10.58
N ALA A 179 -0.35 -6.98 11.14
CA ALA A 179 -1.64 -7.57 11.52
C ALA A 179 -2.80 -6.69 11.08
N GLU A 180 -3.91 -7.32 10.75
CA GLU A 180 -5.20 -6.68 10.50
C GLU A 180 -6.16 -7.07 11.61
N VAL A 181 -6.97 -6.11 12.07
CA VAL A 181 -7.99 -6.32 13.10
C VAL A 181 -9.29 -5.64 12.70
N ASN A 182 -10.41 -6.29 12.94
CA ASN A 182 -11.75 -5.70 12.77
C ASN A 182 -12.79 -6.33 13.68
N TYR A 183 -13.86 -5.61 13.92
CA TYR A 183 -15.05 -6.14 14.57
C TYR A 183 -15.93 -6.89 13.56
N SER A 184 -16.73 -7.85 14.05
CA SER A 184 -17.69 -8.60 13.22
C SER A 184 -18.83 -7.72 12.68
N SER A 185 -19.07 -6.56 13.33
CA SER A 185 -20.05 -5.55 12.92
C SER A 185 -19.57 -4.15 13.26
N ASN A 186 -20.06 -3.16 12.55
CA ASN A 186 -19.77 -1.74 12.83
C ASN A 186 -20.67 -1.17 13.93
N VAL A 187 -21.75 -1.89 14.31
CA VAL A 187 -22.71 -1.46 15.35
C VAL A 187 -23.12 -2.67 16.18
N PHE A 188 -23.07 -2.53 17.49
CA PHE A 188 -23.57 -3.48 18.45
C PHE A 188 -24.62 -2.81 19.34
N LEU A 189 -25.73 -3.51 19.57
CA LEU A 189 -26.87 -3.00 20.31
C LEU A 189 -27.14 -3.83 21.57
N ALA A 190 -27.09 -3.19 22.71
CA ALA A 190 -27.53 -3.74 23.98
C ALA A 190 -28.90 -3.17 24.40
N ILE A 191 -29.85 -4.02 24.74
CA ILE A 191 -31.20 -3.64 25.11
C ILE A 191 -31.38 -3.90 26.62
N ASN A 192 -31.84 -2.90 27.35
CA ASN A 192 -32.18 -2.97 28.77
C ASN A 192 -31.08 -3.60 29.66
N ASN A 193 -29.84 -3.11 29.49
CA ASN A 193 -28.65 -3.61 30.21
C ASN A 193 -28.32 -5.10 29.96
N LYS A 194 -28.91 -5.77 28.97
CA LYS A 194 -28.51 -7.11 28.60
C LYS A 194 -27.08 -7.10 28.05
N PRO A 195 -26.25 -8.09 28.45
CA PRO A 195 -24.93 -8.24 27.86
C PRO A 195 -25.02 -8.43 26.33
N VAL A 196 -24.03 -7.90 25.60
CA VAL A 196 -23.92 -8.05 24.16
C VAL A 196 -22.65 -8.81 23.80
N GLU A 197 -22.78 -9.75 22.88
CA GLU A 197 -21.65 -10.49 22.34
C GLU A 197 -21.03 -9.71 21.19
N ILE A 198 -19.70 -9.51 21.25
CA ILE A 198 -18.94 -8.75 20.26
C ILE A 198 -17.86 -9.65 19.70
N GLY A 199 -18.01 -9.98 18.42
CA GLY A 199 -17.02 -10.74 17.66
C GLY A 199 -15.88 -9.84 17.15
N THR A 200 -14.67 -10.39 17.19
CA THR A 200 -13.47 -9.75 16.67
C THR A 200 -12.73 -10.70 15.74
N HIS A 201 -12.13 -10.16 14.68
CA HIS A 201 -11.29 -10.88 13.74
C HIS A 201 -9.88 -10.30 13.80
N VAL A 202 -8.89 -11.17 13.90
CA VAL A 202 -7.47 -10.80 13.86
C VAL A 202 -6.78 -11.65 12.82
N LYS A 203 -6.00 -11.03 11.95
CA LYS A 203 -5.26 -11.71 10.89
C LYS A 203 -3.80 -11.28 10.92
N SER A 204 -2.88 -12.24 10.94
CA SER A 204 -1.46 -12.01 10.72
C SER A 204 -1.17 -12.01 9.22
N ASN A 205 -0.47 -11.00 8.73
CA ASN A 205 0.03 -10.95 7.36
C ASN A 205 1.48 -11.44 7.25
N LEU A 206 2.13 -11.73 8.38
CA LEU A 206 3.49 -12.23 8.42
C LEU A 206 3.60 -13.66 7.84
N PRO A 207 4.69 -13.98 7.12
CA PRO A 207 4.96 -15.34 6.64
C PRO A 207 5.41 -16.28 7.75
N VAL A 208 5.78 -15.76 8.93
CA VAL A 208 6.33 -16.49 10.07
C VAL A 208 5.36 -16.47 11.27
N ALA A 209 5.56 -17.42 12.17
CA ALA A 209 4.81 -17.46 13.42
C ALA A 209 5.05 -16.18 14.24
N SER A 210 3.99 -15.61 14.78
CA SER A 210 4.04 -14.34 15.51
C SER A 210 3.01 -14.33 16.62
N THR A 211 3.24 -13.48 17.63
CA THR A 211 2.34 -13.33 18.77
C THR A 211 1.85 -11.90 18.86
N PHE A 212 0.55 -11.73 18.96
CA PHE A 212 -0.10 -10.43 19.10
C PHE A 212 -0.92 -10.37 20.37
N THR A 213 -0.80 -9.28 21.12
CA THR A 213 -1.73 -8.93 22.19
C THR A 213 -2.85 -8.09 21.59
N VAL A 214 -4.08 -8.57 21.72
CA VAL A 214 -5.27 -7.91 21.15
C VAL A 214 -6.06 -7.24 22.27
N THR A 215 -6.32 -5.96 22.12
CA THR A 215 -6.99 -5.12 23.12
C THR A 215 -8.21 -4.44 22.50
N LYS A 216 -9.33 -4.53 23.20
CA LYS A 216 -10.57 -3.80 22.93
C LYS A 216 -10.61 -2.57 23.82
N GLN A 217 -10.46 -1.40 23.24
CA GLN A 217 -10.48 -0.13 23.99
C GLN A 217 -11.92 0.31 24.19
N THR A 218 -12.30 0.44 25.48
CA THR A 218 -13.62 0.87 25.91
C THR A 218 -13.48 1.83 27.09
N SER A 219 -14.53 2.60 27.39
CA SER A 219 -14.59 3.41 28.61
C SER A 219 -14.76 2.54 29.87
N LEU A 220 -14.57 3.13 31.04
CA LEU A 220 -14.77 2.46 32.32
C LEU A 220 -16.23 2.04 32.55
N LYS A 221 -17.17 2.59 31.78
CA LYS A 221 -18.61 2.26 31.85
C LYS A 221 -18.93 0.91 31.22
N VAL A 222 -18.00 0.35 30.43
CA VAL A 222 -18.18 -0.94 29.76
C VAL A 222 -17.18 -1.95 30.30
N LYS A 223 -17.69 -3.08 30.77
CA LYS A 223 -16.88 -4.23 31.19
C LYS A 223 -16.76 -5.25 30.09
N ASN A 224 -15.56 -5.73 29.88
CA ASN A 224 -15.26 -6.84 28.99
C ASN A 224 -14.41 -7.88 29.73
N ALA A 225 -14.94 -9.09 29.90
CA ALA A 225 -14.30 -10.15 30.70
C ALA A 225 -13.04 -10.74 30.05
N ALA A 226 -12.91 -10.65 28.73
CA ALA A 226 -11.79 -11.24 27.97
C ALA A 226 -10.95 -10.16 27.27
N ASN A 227 -10.38 -9.22 28.04
CA ASN A 227 -9.59 -8.14 27.51
C ASN A 227 -8.38 -7.84 28.40
N PRO A 228 -7.14 -7.87 27.91
CA PRO A 228 -6.73 -8.28 26.56
C PRO A 228 -6.67 -9.81 26.38
N PHE A 229 -6.56 -10.27 25.12
CA PHE A 229 -6.26 -11.67 24.81
C PHE A 229 -5.04 -11.80 23.89
N THR A 230 -4.45 -13.00 23.85
CA THR A 230 -3.26 -13.27 23.04
C THR A 230 -3.63 -14.11 21.84
N PHE A 231 -3.27 -13.64 20.64
CA PHE A 231 -3.32 -14.38 19.39
C PHE A 231 -1.93 -14.85 18.99
N LYS A 232 -1.75 -16.17 18.82
CA LYS A 232 -0.53 -16.78 18.28
C LYS A 232 -0.81 -17.25 16.88
N SER A 233 -0.20 -16.61 15.89
CA SER A 233 -0.27 -17.05 14.50
C SER A 233 0.81 -18.09 14.20
N SER A 234 0.54 -18.92 13.19
CA SER A 234 1.53 -19.84 12.60
C SER A 234 1.48 -19.71 11.08
N THR A 235 2.32 -20.44 10.37
CA THR A 235 2.27 -20.50 8.90
C THR A 235 0.91 -20.99 8.38
N ASP A 236 0.28 -21.89 9.11
CA ASP A 236 -0.98 -22.55 8.73
C ASP A 236 -2.22 -21.89 9.36
N ASN A 237 -2.03 -21.19 10.48
CA ASN A 237 -3.10 -20.49 11.19
C ASN A 237 -2.79 -19.00 11.32
N LYS A 238 -3.27 -18.23 10.36
CA LYS A 238 -3.06 -16.77 10.29
C LYS A 238 -4.26 -15.95 10.76
N VAL A 239 -5.38 -16.59 11.08
CA VAL A 239 -6.63 -15.91 11.45
C VAL A 239 -7.14 -16.43 12.78
N ASN A 240 -7.56 -15.51 13.65
CA ASN A 240 -8.29 -15.81 14.86
C ASN A 240 -9.61 -15.05 14.90
N ASN A 241 -10.70 -15.77 15.22
CA ASN A 241 -12.00 -15.21 15.48
C ASN A 241 -12.32 -15.40 16.95
N GLU A 242 -12.46 -14.31 17.68
CA GLU A 242 -12.73 -14.31 19.12
C GLU A 242 -14.04 -13.61 19.39
N SER A 243 -14.81 -14.14 20.32
CA SER A 243 -16.06 -13.53 20.78
C SER A 243 -15.98 -13.24 22.26
N SER A 244 -16.45 -12.10 22.68
CA SER A 244 -16.45 -11.71 24.10
C SER A 244 -17.71 -10.96 24.47
N VAL A 245 -18.13 -11.13 25.73
CA VAL A 245 -19.34 -10.52 26.26
C VAL A 245 -19.01 -9.18 26.89
N PHE A 246 -19.71 -8.15 26.45
CA PHE A 246 -19.67 -6.80 27.00
C PHE A 246 -20.90 -6.53 27.84
N SER A 247 -20.70 -5.91 28.99
CA SER A 247 -21.77 -5.48 29.89
C SER A 247 -21.55 -4.04 30.36
N PHE A 248 -22.65 -3.35 30.67
CA PHE A 248 -22.59 -1.98 31.14
C PHE A 248 -22.52 -1.93 32.65
N ASN A 249 -21.74 -1.00 33.20
CA ASN A 249 -21.53 -0.83 34.63
C ASN A 249 -22.02 0.56 35.07
N GLY A 250 -23.16 0.58 35.80
CA GLY A 250 -23.71 1.81 36.34
C GLY A 250 -24.15 2.83 35.28
N VAL A 251 -24.56 2.36 34.10
CA VAL A 251 -25.06 3.20 33.01
C VAL A 251 -26.58 3.22 33.06
N GLU A 252 -27.15 4.38 33.39
CA GLU A 252 -28.58 4.61 33.33
C GLU A 252 -28.95 5.30 32.02
N GLY A 253 -30.12 4.95 31.47
CA GLY A 253 -30.61 5.52 30.20
C GLY A 253 -29.88 5.03 28.96
N ASP A 254 -30.11 5.73 27.88
CA ASP A 254 -29.45 5.46 26.59
C ASP A 254 -27.99 5.89 26.64
N TYR A 255 -27.11 5.08 26.04
CA TYR A 255 -25.68 5.33 26.01
C TYR A 255 -25.07 4.83 24.71
N VAL A 256 -24.13 5.63 24.18
CA VAL A 256 -23.39 5.27 22.97
C VAL A 256 -21.91 5.58 23.17
N GLU A 257 -21.05 4.65 22.82
CA GLU A 257 -19.61 4.90 22.71
C GLU A 257 -19.01 4.27 21.44
N GLU A 258 -17.90 4.82 20.99
CA GLU A 258 -17.06 4.20 19.96
C GLU A 258 -16.03 3.32 20.67
N ILE A 259 -16.00 2.05 20.28
CA ILE A 259 -15.02 1.06 20.75
C ILE A 259 -13.96 0.87 19.67
N LYS A 260 -12.67 0.76 20.07
CA LYS A 260 -11.55 0.57 19.16
C LYS A 260 -10.88 -0.77 19.41
N LEU A 261 -10.48 -1.44 18.33
CA LEU A 261 -9.75 -2.71 18.38
C LEU A 261 -8.32 -2.48 17.93
N GLN A 262 -7.38 -3.03 18.69
CA GLN A 262 -5.97 -2.98 18.33
C GLN A 262 -5.28 -4.32 18.61
N ALA A 263 -4.26 -4.63 17.78
CA ALA A 263 -3.29 -5.67 18.04
C ALA A 263 -1.90 -5.06 18.21
N SER A 264 -1.05 -5.63 19.02
CA SER A 264 0.34 -5.22 19.19
C SER A 264 1.23 -6.45 19.26
N ASP A 265 2.40 -6.37 18.59
CA ASP A 265 3.48 -7.35 18.67
C ASP A 265 4.61 -6.93 19.64
N GLY A 266 4.39 -5.83 20.38
CA GLY A 266 5.36 -5.21 21.27
C GLY A 266 6.24 -4.15 20.62
N ALA A 267 6.40 -4.16 19.29
CA ALA A 267 7.14 -3.16 18.52
C ALA A 267 6.21 -2.15 17.83
N GLY A 268 5.00 -2.59 17.46
CA GLY A 268 4.01 -1.77 16.78
C GLY A 268 2.59 -2.02 17.26
N VAL A 269 1.69 -1.10 16.87
CA VAL A 269 0.25 -1.20 17.13
C VAL A 269 -0.49 -1.15 15.80
N PHE A 270 -1.40 -2.09 15.60
CA PHE A 270 -2.18 -2.30 14.37
C PHE A 270 -3.66 -2.15 14.72
N GLN A 271 -4.33 -1.20 14.05
CA GLN A 271 -5.72 -0.80 14.35
C GLN A 271 -6.59 -0.75 13.09
N GLN A 272 -6.16 -1.44 12.05
CA GLN A 272 -6.78 -1.31 10.73
C GLN A 272 -7.00 -2.67 10.09
N TYR A 273 -7.89 -2.71 9.12
CA TYR A 273 -8.12 -3.85 8.25
C TYR A 273 -8.29 -3.40 6.80
N LYS A 274 -7.91 -4.28 5.89
CA LYS A 274 -7.95 -4.05 4.46
C LYS A 274 -9.39 -4.04 3.94
N LYS A 275 -9.69 -3.05 3.09
CA LYS A 275 -10.88 -3.02 2.23
C LYS A 275 -10.47 -2.87 0.78
N ASN A 276 -11.16 -3.56 -0.12
CA ASN A 276 -11.01 -3.41 -1.56
C ASN A 276 -12.26 -2.74 -2.12
N ILE A 277 -12.05 -1.78 -3.01
CA ILE A 277 -13.10 -1.18 -3.85
C ILE A 277 -12.82 -1.67 -5.27
N GLU A 278 -13.74 -2.42 -5.83
CA GLU A 278 -13.63 -3.00 -7.16
C GLU A 278 -14.88 -2.69 -7.96
N TYR A 279 -14.72 -1.86 -8.99
CA TYR A 279 -15.76 -1.54 -9.95
C TYR A 279 -15.17 -1.61 -11.36
N ASP A 280 -15.97 -2.03 -12.34
CA ASP A 280 -15.50 -2.22 -13.73
C ASP A 280 -15.00 -0.92 -14.40
N HIS A 281 -15.42 0.24 -13.93
CA HIS A 281 -15.14 1.55 -14.52
C HIS A 281 -14.01 2.32 -13.84
N ILE A 282 -13.41 1.80 -12.76
CA ILE A 282 -12.28 2.40 -12.06
C ILE A 282 -11.22 1.34 -11.76
N PRO A 283 -9.94 1.71 -11.61
CA PRO A 283 -8.92 0.82 -11.07
C PRO A 283 -9.30 0.30 -9.68
N SER A 284 -8.92 -0.93 -9.37
CA SER A 284 -9.09 -1.49 -8.02
C SER A 284 -8.32 -0.65 -7.00
N ILE A 285 -9.01 -0.24 -5.94
CA ILE A 285 -8.44 0.57 -4.86
C ILE A 285 -8.38 -0.26 -3.59
N VAL A 286 -7.20 -0.37 -3.00
CA VAL A 286 -6.99 -0.98 -1.69
C VAL A 286 -6.77 0.13 -0.67
N TYR A 287 -7.51 0.09 0.43
CA TYR A 287 -7.32 1.01 1.54
C TYR A 287 -7.51 0.30 2.88
N PHE A 288 -7.00 0.92 3.96
CA PHE A 288 -7.12 0.40 5.31
C PHE A 288 -8.09 1.25 6.12
N HIS A 289 -9.09 0.60 6.67
CA HIS A 289 -10.12 1.23 7.51
C HIS A 289 -9.81 0.97 8.98
N GLU A 290 -10.03 1.97 9.84
CA GLU A 290 -9.86 1.80 11.28
C GLU A 290 -10.81 0.75 11.85
N ALA A 291 -10.32 -0.05 12.78
CA ALA A 291 -11.08 -1.09 13.46
C ALA A 291 -11.91 -0.49 14.61
N THR A 292 -12.96 0.24 14.26
CA THR A 292 -13.89 0.86 15.19
C THR A 292 -15.29 0.31 15.04
N ALA A 293 -16.06 0.32 16.11
CA ALA A 293 -17.48 0.03 16.09
C ALA A 293 -18.23 0.90 17.10
N LYS A 294 -19.52 1.12 16.88
CA LYS A 294 -20.40 1.79 17.83
C LYS A 294 -21.06 0.77 18.73
N LEU A 295 -20.89 0.92 20.03
CA LEU A 295 -21.60 0.16 21.04
C LEU A 295 -22.71 1.04 21.63
N SER A 296 -23.96 0.66 21.39
CA SER A 296 -25.13 1.40 21.80
C SER A 296 -25.93 0.62 22.83
N LYS A 297 -26.26 1.23 23.96
CA LYS A 297 -27.23 0.74 24.92
C LYS A 297 -28.51 1.55 24.77
N ILE A 298 -29.65 0.88 24.69
CA ILE A 298 -30.98 1.51 24.60
C ILE A 298 -31.87 0.93 25.69
N ASP A 299 -32.48 1.81 26.48
CA ASP A 299 -33.49 1.43 27.46
C ASP A 299 -34.89 1.51 26.84
N LEU A 300 -35.38 0.35 26.41
CA LEU A 300 -36.72 0.27 25.86
C LEU A 300 -37.77 0.39 26.99
N LYS A 301 -38.57 1.44 26.91
CA LYS A 301 -39.78 1.60 27.73
C LYS A 301 -40.95 1.08 26.90
N THR A 302 -41.51 -0.05 27.30
CA THR A 302 -42.75 -0.57 26.70
C THR A 302 -43.92 -0.11 27.53
N GLU A 303 -44.82 0.66 26.96
CA GLU A 303 -46.11 0.97 27.56
C GLU A 303 -47.12 -0.03 26.95
N GLY A 304 -47.63 -0.94 27.79
CA GLY A 304 -48.69 -1.91 27.43
C GLY A 304 -48.56 -3.22 28.20
N ASN A 305 -49.69 -3.73 28.68
CA ASN A 305 -49.82 -5.09 29.18
C ASN A 305 -50.05 -6.02 27.96
N TYR A 306 -49.17 -7.00 27.78
CA TYR A 306 -49.35 -8.11 26.86
C TYR A 306 -49.85 -9.33 27.65
#